data_6d6c7227d9f20cee83977267dadc8253
#
_entry.id   6d6c7227d9f20cee83977267dadc8253
#
_cell.length_a   1.000
_cell.length_b   1.000
_cell.length_c   1.000
_cell.angle_alpha   90.00
_cell.angle_beta   90.00
_cell.angle_gamma   90.00
#
_symmetry.space_group_name_H-M   'P 1'
#
loop_
_entity.id
_entity.type
_entity.pdbx_description
1 polymer ?
#
loop_
_entity_poly.entity_id
_entity_poly.type
_entity_poly.pdbx_seq_one_letter_code
_entity_poly.pdbx_strand_id
1 'polypeptide(L)'
;MISCFVKIFITVFTFSLLLSFKVLSKPNVLFILIDDMGWMDLGCQGNKNLRTPNIDNLAKGGMRFTDAYAPAPVCSPTRAAIITGQSPARLQITNHLPHQDRFTPKDSKLLPAKMLNHLSLESETLAERLKKDAHYATAFIGKWHLYTGRDKKYNPLNQGFDINIGGCSYGGPPTFFDPYRIDFLPDRKEGEYLPNRLADEAIAFISEQNSKDKPFFVALWNYTVHWPMEAPDKLVEKYKNLPVKGYRDHRYAAMIEAMDIAIGKVLKSLDDLNITEETLVIFTSDNGPFGGVGDASPLRADKGHLYEGGIRVPLIVRWPGKVEAGAVEETPVILTDLHPTILSATGLDFNSTIPNDGHNLLPLLKGKEKLKNRAVYWHYPNFAFHRDNRLGSAIREGDHKLIHFYDTDSVELYNLKNDIGEKNDLSGKMPQLASRLKNKLKVWLQDSGAVMPTKR
;
A
#
# COMPACT_ATOMS: atom_id res chain seq x y z
N MET A 1 65.32 -12.97 67.11
CA MET A 1 64.88 -11.96 66.11
C MET A 1 64.26 -12.69 64.97
N ILE A 2 62.92 -12.75 64.96
CA ILE A 2 62.16 -13.49 64.00
C ILE A 2 61.42 -12.44 63.13
N SER A 3 61.77 -12.40 61.83
CA SER A 3 61.19 -11.54 60.83
C SER A 3 59.98 -12.25 60.20
N CYS A 4 58.78 -11.69 60.37
CA CYS A 4 57.51 -12.19 59.81
C CYS A 4 57.23 -11.53 58.44
N PHE A 5 57.33 -12.29 57.33
CA PHE A 5 56.93 -11.82 56.02
C PHE A 5 55.44 -12.11 55.80
N VAL A 6 54.66 -11.03 55.75
CA VAL A 6 53.26 -11.10 55.35
C VAL A 6 53.22 -11.00 53.83
N LYS A 7 52.79 -12.08 53.15
CA LYS A 7 52.51 -12.08 51.73
C LYS A 7 51.03 -11.64 51.53
N ILE A 8 50.81 -10.44 50.96
CA ILE A 8 49.55 -9.96 50.53
C ILE A 8 49.25 -10.54 49.13
N PHE A 9 48.22 -11.43 49.02
CA PHE A 9 47.73 -11.89 47.75
C PHE A 9 46.66 -10.85 47.29
N ILE A 10 46.97 -10.08 46.21
CA ILE A 10 46.03 -9.23 45.52
C ILE A 10 45.37 -10.08 44.44
N THR A 11 44.14 -10.51 44.69
CA THR A 11 43.31 -11.19 43.66
C THR A 11 42.64 -10.11 42.81
N VAL A 12 43.15 -9.89 41.59
CA VAL A 12 42.52 -9.02 40.62
C VAL A 12 41.34 -9.77 39.98
N PHE A 13 40.15 -9.39 40.35
CA PHE A 13 38.91 -9.86 39.70
C PHE A 13 38.69 -9.05 38.42
N THR A 14 39.12 -9.57 37.26
CA THR A 14 38.80 -9.01 35.97
C THR A 14 37.34 -9.32 35.62
N PHE A 15 36.47 -8.35 35.81
CA PHE A 15 35.08 -8.38 35.35
C PHE A 15 35.11 -8.11 33.84
N SER A 16 35.16 -9.17 33.02
CA SER A 16 34.97 -9.06 31.58
C SER A 16 33.53 -8.66 31.28
N LEU A 17 33.31 -7.37 31.07
CA LEU A 17 32.05 -6.85 30.50
C LEU A 17 32.01 -7.31 29.05
N LEU A 18 31.35 -8.44 28.77
CA LEU A 18 30.96 -8.85 27.42
C LEU A 18 29.89 -7.85 26.97
N LEU A 19 30.28 -6.71 26.41
CA LEU A 19 29.46 -5.88 25.58
C LEU A 19 29.17 -6.72 24.33
N SER A 20 28.05 -7.45 24.37
CA SER A 20 27.45 -8.00 23.16
C SER A 20 27.06 -6.82 22.27
N PHE A 21 27.95 -6.45 21.35
CA PHE A 21 27.55 -5.65 20.22
C PHE A 21 26.50 -6.47 19.47
N LYS A 22 25.20 -6.20 19.73
CA LYS A 22 24.15 -6.65 18.85
C LYS A 22 24.48 -6.06 17.48
N VAL A 23 25.08 -6.86 16.61
CA VAL A 23 25.14 -6.52 15.18
C VAL A 23 23.71 -6.11 14.85
N LEU A 24 23.50 -4.88 14.35
CA LEU A 24 22.17 -4.44 13.97
C LEU A 24 21.67 -5.44 12.94
N SER A 25 20.81 -6.35 13.37
CA SER A 25 20.17 -7.30 12.46
C SER A 25 19.32 -6.49 11.46
N LYS A 26 19.37 -6.88 10.20
CA LYS A 26 18.51 -6.28 9.19
C LYS A 26 17.06 -6.50 9.63
N PRO A 27 16.19 -5.48 9.56
CA PRO A 27 14.79 -5.64 9.99
C PRO A 27 14.06 -6.60 9.08
N ASN A 28 13.15 -7.39 9.64
CA ASN A 28 12.11 -8.03 8.85
C ASN A 28 11.14 -7.00 8.29
N VAL A 29 10.52 -7.30 7.17
CA VAL A 29 9.52 -6.42 6.54
C VAL A 29 8.23 -7.20 6.29
N LEU A 30 7.14 -6.75 6.91
CA LEU A 30 5.78 -7.23 6.65
C LEU A 30 4.99 -6.10 6.00
N PHE A 31 4.68 -6.25 4.70
CA PHE A 31 3.92 -5.27 3.94
C PHE A 31 2.51 -5.79 3.68
N ILE A 32 1.54 -5.24 4.38
CA ILE A 32 0.11 -5.58 4.29
C ILE A 32 -0.58 -4.57 3.38
N LEU A 33 -1.11 -5.04 2.24
CA LEU A 33 -1.88 -4.23 1.29
C LEU A 33 -3.29 -4.80 1.17
N ILE A 34 -4.28 -3.95 1.34
CA ILE A 34 -5.70 -4.29 1.22
C ILE A 34 -6.22 -3.81 -0.13
N ASP A 35 -7.13 -4.56 -0.72
CA ASP A 35 -7.75 -4.27 -2.01
C ASP A 35 -9.09 -3.55 -1.82
N ASP A 36 -9.25 -2.37 -2.42
CA ASP A 36 -10.48 -1.57 -2.40
C ASP A 36 -10.94 -1.09 -1.01
N MET A 37 -10.04 -0.90 -0.05
CA MET A 37 -10.40 -0.39 1.28
C MET A 37 -10.28 1.14 1.33
N GLY A 38 -11.35 1.80 1.76
CA GLY A 38 -11.42 3.25 1.88
C GLY A 38 -10.58 3.83 3.03
N TRP A 39 -10.22 5.11 2.89
CA TRP A 39 -9.52 5.85 3.94
C TRP A 39 -10.29 5.87 5.27
N MET A 40 -11.63 5.94 5.21
CA MET A 40 -12.52 5.98 6.38
C MET A 40 -12.95 4.61 6.90
N ASP A 41 -12.41 3.50 6.39
CA ASP A 41 -12.88 2.16 6.77
C ASP A 41 -12.26 1.60 8.06
N LEU A 42 -11.45 2.41 8.76
CA LEU A 42 -10.80 2.03 10.01
C LEU A 42 -11.29 2.83 11.21
N GLY A 43 -11.36 2.19 12.38
CA GLY A 43 -11.67 2.85 13.63
C GLY A 43 -10.69 3.97 13.97
N CYS A 44 -9.38 3.76 13.76
CA CYS A 44 -8.34 4.76 13.96
C CYS A 44 -8.43 5.97 13.00
N GLN A 45 -9.16 5.86 11.89
CA GLN A 45 -9.48 6.96 10.97
C GLN A 45 -10.80 7.67 11.33
N GLY A 46 -11.52 7.18 12.34
CA GLY A 46 -12.74 7.80 12.85
C GLY A 46 -14.04 7.05 12.53
N ASN A 47 -14.00 5.91 11.84
CA ASN A 47 -15.19 5.08 11.64
C ASN A 47 -15.58 4.40 12.94
N LYS A 48 -16.81 4.67 13.40
CA LYS A 48 -17.36 4.09 14.65
C LYS A 48 -18.22 2.86 14.40
N ASN A 49 -18.48 2.52 13.15
CA ASN A 49 -19.43 1.49 12.76
C ASN A 49 -18.74 0.23 12.21
N LEU A 50 -17.53 0.36 11.68
CA LEU A 50 -16.68 -0.76 11.30
C LEU A 50 -15.78 -1.21 12.46
N ARG A 51 -15.52 -2.50 12.55
CA ARG A 51 -14.73 -3.12 13.62
C ARG A 51 -13.35 -3.51 13.13
N THR A 52 -12.33 -2.72 13.51
CA THR A 52 -10.94 -2.94 13.12
C THR A 52 -9.97 -2.87 14.31
N PRO A 53 -10.25 -3.57 15.44
CA PRO A 53 -9.47 -3.41 16.66
C PRO A 53 -8.01 -3.80 16.53
N ASN A 54 -7.66 -4.76 15.68
CA ASN A 54 -6.28 -5.20 15.47
C ASN A 54 -5.47 -4.16 14.69
N ILE A 55 -6.05 -3.59 13.62
CA ILE A 55 -5.44 -2.52 12.84
C ILE A 55 -5.40 -1.22 13.64
N ASP A 56 -6.42 -0.93 14.45
CA ASP A 56 -6.43 0.21 15.36
C ASP A 56 -5.32 0.10 16.42
N ASN A 57 -5.02 -1.11 16.90
CA ASN A 57 -3.90 -1.36 17.81
C ASN A 57 -2.55 -1.24 17.09
N LEU A 58 -2.46 -1.66 15.82
CA LEU A 58 -1.28 -1.41 14.99
C LEU A 58 -1.01 0.10 14.88
N ALA A 59 -2.03 0.92 14.65
CA ALA A 59 -1.93 2.37 14.60
C ALA A 59 -1.49 2.99 15.95
N LYS A 60 -2.00 2.48 17.07
CA LYS A 60 -1.56 2.92 18.41
C LYS A 60 -0.10 2.58 18.70
N GLY A 61 0.40 1.49 18.14
CA GLY A 61 1.79 1.06 18.29
C GLY A 61 2.76 1.64 17.24
N GLY A 62 2.27 2.47 16.31
CA GLY A 62 3.04 3.03 15.20
C GLY A 62 2.63 4.46 14.85
N MET A 63 2.99 4.88 13.64
CA MET A 63 2.63 6.16 13.05
C MET A 63 1.49 5.98 12.05
N ARG A 64 0.44 6.78 12.17
CA ARG A 64 -0.70 6.84 11.26
C ARG A 64 -0.62 8.10 10.40
N PHE A 65 -0.68 7.93 9.09
CA PHE A 65 -0.73 9.05 8.16
C PHE A 65 -2.17 9.47 7.88
N THR A 66 -2.43 10.77 7.88
CA THR A 66 -3.74 11.33 7.50
C THR A 66 -3.80 11.65 6.01
N ASP A 67 -2.67 11.89 5.39
CA ASP A 67 -2.51 12.38 4.01
C ASP A 67 -1.67 11.42 3.15
N ALA A 68 -2.01 10.13 3.18
CA ALA A 68 -1.39 9.12 2.34
C ALA A 68 -2.22 8.84 1.09
N TYR A 69 -1.53 8.62 -0.03
CA TYR A 69 -2.13 8.51 -1.35
C TYR A 69 -1.69 7.27 -2.12
N ALA A 70 -2.66 6.60 -2.72
CA ALA A 70 -2.39 5.64 -3.79
C ALA A 70 -1.89 6.36 -5.05
N PRO A 71 -0.92 5.81 -5.80
CA PRO A 71 -0.40 6.40 -7.04
C PRO A 71 -1.40 6.43 -8.19
N ALA A 72 -2.49 5.67 -8.09
CA ALA A 72 -3.60 5.64 -9.04
C ALA A 72 -4.92 5.33 -8.32
N PRO A 73 -6.07 5.67 -8.90
CA PRO A 73 -7.38 5.37 -8.30
C PRO A 73 -7.84 3.93 -8.52
N VAL A 74 -6.96 3.02 -8.98
CA VAL A 74 -7.25 1.61 -9.28
C VAL A 74 -6.03 0.71 -8.99
N CYS A 75 -6.27 -0.61 -8.88
CA CYS A 75 -5.34 -1.60 -8.32
C CYS A 75 -4.00 -1.75 -9.08
N SER A 76 -4.01 -2.20 -10.36
CA SER A 76 -2.77 -2.60 -11.06
C SER A 76 -1.71 -1.51 -11.11
N PRO A 77 -2.01 -0.25 -11.48
CA PRO A 77 -1.00 0.81 -11.51
C PRO A 77 -0.44 1.13 -10.12
N THR A 78 -1.28 1.09 -9.08
CA THR A 78 -0.81 1.29 -7.70
C THR A 78 0.14 0.18 -7.26
N ARG A 79 -0.21 -1.08 -7.53
CA ARG A 79 0.61 -2.25 -7.17
C ARG A 79 1.94 -2.24 -7.91
N ALA A 80 1.94 -1.91 -9.21
CA ALA A 80 3.16 -1.73 -9.99
C ALA A 80 4.05 -0.61 -9.42
N ALA A 81 3.46 0.53 -9.06
CA ALA A 81 4.20 1.66 -8.51
C ALA A 81 4.82 1.35 -7.13
N ILE A 82 4.10 0.64 -6.26
CA ILE A 82 4.62 0.22 -4.95
C ILE A 82 5.85 -0.67 -5.10
N ILE A 83 5.77 -1.69 -5.96
CA ILE A 83 6.82 -2.70 -6.04
C ILE A 83 8.08 -2.21 -6.78
N THR A 84 7.97 -1.16 -7.63
CA THR A 84 9.08 -0.63 -8.44
C THR A 84 9.59 0.75 -8.01
N GLY A 85 8.83 1.48 -7.18
CA GLY A 85 9.15 2.88 -6.84
C GLY A 85 8.92 3.86 -7.99
N GLN A 86 8.30 3.44 -9.09
CA GLN A 86 8.05 4.26 -10.27
C GLN A 86 6.58 4.63 -10.40
N SER A 87 6.31 5.84 -10.92
CA SER A 87 4.93 6.29 -11.14
C SER A 87 4.22 5.47 -12.23
N PRO A 88 2.89 5.31 -12.14
CA PRO A 88 2.10 4.67 -13.21
C PRO A 88 2.31 5.29 -14.59
N ALA A 89 2.57 6.60 -14.65
CA ALA A 89 2.87 7.32 -15.89
C ALA A 89 4.16 6.79 -16.55
N ARG A 90 5.23 6.62 -15.76
CA ARG A 90 6.53 6.09 -16.23
C ARG A 90 6.44 4.63 -16.59
N LEU A 91 5.74 3.83 -15.79
CA LEU A 91 5.54 2.40 -16.04
C LEU A 91 4.60 2.11 -17.21
N GLN A 92 3.84 3.11 -17.68
CA GLN A 92 2.80 2.96 -18.70
C GLN A 92 1.78 1.87 -18.35
N ILE A 93 1.54 1.66 -17.06
CA ILE A 93 0.45 0.85 -16.51
C ILE A 93 -0.47 1.84 -15.78
N THR A 94 -1.46 2.36 -16.48
CA THR A 94 -2.26 3.50 -16.03
C THR A 94 -3.72 3.16 -15.75
N ASN A 95 -4.11 1.89 -15.92
CA ASN A 95 -5.44 1.39 -15.58
C ASN A 95 -5.34 -0.03 -15.01
N HIS A 96 -6.47 -0.56 -14.48
CA HIS A 96 -6.54 -1.97 -14.06
C HIS A 96 -6.35 -2.92 -15.26
N LEU A 97 -5.78 -4.07 -15.01
CA LEU A 97 -5.53 -5.11 -16.00
C LEU A 97 -6.63 -6.19 -15.94
N PRO A 98 -7.12 -6.70 -17.10
CA PRO A 98 -6.85 -6.18 -18.45
C PRO A 98 -7.58 -4.86 -18.71
N HIS A 99 -6.93 -3.93 -19.40
CA HIS A 99 -7.64 -2.77 -19.96
C HIS A 99 -8.66 -3.23 -21.01
N GLN A 100 -9.84 -2.61 -21.03
CA GLN A 100 -10.91 -2.99 -21.95
C GLN A 100 -11.46 -1.77 -22.68
N ASP A 101 -11.27 -1.71 -23.98
CA ASP A 101 -11.74 -0.63 -24.84
C ASP A 101 -13.26 -0.41 -24.80
N ARG A 102 -14.03 -1.44 -24.42
CA ARG A 102 -15.51 -1.36 -24.26
C ARG A 102 -15.96 -0.34 -23.23
N PHE A 103 -15.08 0.07 -22.30
CA PHE A 103 -15.39 1.12 -21.32
C PHE A 103 -15.26 2.52 -21.87
N THR A 104 -14.70 2.68 -23.08
CA THR A 104 -14.65 3.99 -23.75
C THR A 104 -16.05 4.39 -24.21
N PRO A 105 -16.61 5.51 -23.71
CA PRO A 105 -17.94 5.96 -24.13
C PRO A 105 -17.99 6.16 -25.66
N LYS A 106 -19.11 5.78 -26.27
CA LYS A 106 -19.26 5.86 -27.74
C LYS A 106 -19.19 7.29 -28.26
N ASP A 107 -19.64 8.24 -27.46
CA ASP A 107 -19.64 9.69 -27.73
C ASP A 107 -18.38 10.40 -27.24
N SER A 108 -17.43 9.70 -26.65
CA SER A 108 -16.16 10.29 -26.22
C SER A 108 -15.40 10.87 -27.40
N LYS A 109 -14.93 12.11 -27.25
CA LYS A 109 -14.03 12.79 -28.21
C LYS A 109 -12.58 12.32 -28.08
N LEU A 110 -12.27 11.55 -27.04
CA LEU A 110 -10.92 11.04 -26.75
C LEU A 110 -10.92 9.52 -26.79
N LEU A 111 -9.81 8.98 -27.31
CA LEU A 111 -9.43 7.59 -27.11
C LEU A 111 -8.49 7.50 -25.91
N PRO A 112 -8.59 6.42 -25.08
CA PRO A 112 -7.71 6.24 -23.94
C PRO A 112 -6.24 6.13 -24.37
N ALA A 113 -5.34 6.45 -23.46
CA ALA A 113 -3.91 6.26 -23.67
C ALA A 113 -3.57 4.78 -23.85
N LYS A 114 -2.61 4.49 -24.74
CA LYS A 114 -2.03 3.15 -24.83
C LYS A 114 -1.29 2.83 -23.54
N MET A 115 -1.41 1.58 -23.08
CA MET A 115 -0.74 1.11 -21.87
C MET A 115 -0.19 -0.30 -22.04
N LEU A 116 0.76 -0.67 -21.19
CA LEU A 116 1.26 -2.04 -21.09
C LEU A 116 0.21 -2.93 -20.39
N ASN A 117 0.22 -4.22 -20.74
CA ASN A 117 -0.68 -5.23 -20.18
C ASN A 117 -0.01 -6.16 -19.15
N HIS A 118 1.21 -5.85 -18.74
CA HIS A 118 1.98 -6.55 -17.73
C HIS A 118 3.08 -5.64 -17.17
N LEU A 119 3.56 -5.92 -15.97
CA LEU A 119 4.79 -5.37 -15.44
C LEU A 119 5.97 -6.01 -16.18
N SER A 120 6.83 -5.17 -16.78
CA SER A 120 8.02 -5.67 -17.47
C SER A 120 8.94 -6.42 -16.53
N LEU A 121 9.54 -7.52 -17.00
CA LEU A 121 10.60 -8.23 -16.27
C LEU A 121 11.92 -7.43 -16.20
N GLU A 122 12.03 -6.35 -16.94
CA GLU A 122 13.15 -5.40 -16.89
C GLU A 122 12.97 -4.34 -15.79
N SER A 123 11.75 -4.23 -15.22
CA SER A 123 11.48 -3.34 -14.10
C SER A 123 12.04 -3.96 -12.82
N GLU A 124 13.08 -3.37 -12.26
CA GLU A 124 13.65 -3.84 -11.00
C GLU A 124 12.64 -3.66 -9.86
N THR A 125 12.31 -4.73 -9.18
CA THR A 125 11.35 -4.75 -8.09
C THR A 125 12.03 -4.66 -6.72
N LEU A 126 11.27 -4.22 -5.73
CA LEU A 126 11.69 -4.24 -4.33
C LEU A 126 12.14 -5.64 -3.86
N ALA A 127 11.43 -6.68 -4.30
CA ALA A 127 11.75 -8.06 -3.92
C ALA A 127 13.09 -8.51 -4.54
N GLU A 128 13.36 -8.15 -5.80
CA GLU A 128 14.64 -8.44 -6.44
C GLU A 128 15.80 -7.77 -5.71
N ARG A 129 15.66 -6.48 -5.36
CA ARG A 129 16.68 -5.73 -4.61
C ARG A 129 16.92 -6.35 -3.23
N LEU A 130 15.88 -6.62 -2.47
CA LEU A 130 15.99 -7.22 -1.14
C LEU A 130 16.62 -8.61 -1.18
N LYS A 131 16.25 -9.43 -2.16
CA LYS A 131 16.81 -10.78 -2.34
C LYS A 131 18.27 -10.74 -2.76
N LYS A 132 18.59 -9.98 -3.82
CA LYS A 132 19.91 -9.93 -4.44
C LYS A 132 20.94 -9.21 -3.56
N ASP A 133 20.58 -8.02 -3.06
CA ASP A 133 21.55 -7.11 -2.44
C ASP A 133 21.58 -7.23 -0.92
N ALA A 134 20.50 -7.76 -0.31
CA ALA A 134 20.40 -7.88 1.14
C ALA A 134 20.13 -9.31 1.65
N HIS A 135 20.00 -10.31 0.75
CA HIS A 135 19.82 -11.73 1.04
C HIS A 135 18.54 -12.06 1.84
N TYR A 136 17.50 -11.29 1.65
CA TYR A 136 16.18 -11.57 2.23
C TYR A 136 15.56 -12.83 1.65
N ALA A 137 14.84 -13.57 2.49
CA ALA A 137 13.81 -14.49 2.01
C ALA A 137 12.56 -13.69 1.64
N THR A 138 11.96 -13.97 0.48
CA THR A 138 10.90 -13.14 -0.08
C THR A 138 9.64 -13.95 -0.36
N ALA A 139 8.48 -13.52 0.18
CA ALA A 139 7.20 -14.16 -0.04
C ALA A 139 6.18 -13.18 -0.61
N PHE A 140 5.51 -13.61 -1.68
CA PHE A 140 4.32 -12.96 -2.19
C PHE A 140 3.08 -13.79 -1.84
N ILE A 141 2.11 -13.18 -1.15
CA ILE A 141 0.92 -13.86 -0.65
C ILE A 141 -0.32 -13.01 -0.96
N GLY A 142 -1.18 -13.47 -1.88
CA GLY A 142 -2.42 -12.82 -2.26
C GLY A 142 -2.45 -12.27 -3.68
N LYS A 143 -3.08 -11.11 -3.89
CA LYS A 143 -3.37 -10.52 -5.19
C LYS A 143 -2.16 -9.82 -5.82
N TRP A 144 -1.69 -10.34 -6.96
CA TRP A 144 -0.66 -9.71 -7.78
C TRP A 144 -1.24 -8.71 -8.79
N HIS A 145 -2.04 -9.20 -9.75
CA HIS A 145 -2.78 -8.41 -10.74
C HIS A 145 -1.88 -7.48 -11.61
N LEU A 146 -0.65 -7.90 -11.91
CA LEU A 146 0.32 -7.15 -12.71
C LEU A 146 0.64 -7.80 -14.06
N TYR A 147 -0.28 -8.64 -14.57
CA TYR A 147 -0.26 -9.13 -15.94
C TYR A 147 -1.67 -9.57 -16.38
N THR A 148 -1.83 -9.86 -17.67
CA THR A 148 -3.10 -10.30 -18.25
C THR A 148 -2.97 -11.69 -18.86
N GLY A 149 -4.10 -12.40 -18.95
CA GLY A 149 -4.16 -13.70 -19.60
C GLY A 149 -3.50 -14.83 -18.79
N ARG A 150 -3.04 -15.85 -19.51
CA ARG A 150 -2.50 -17.10 -18.94
C ARG A 150 -0.97 -17.21 -18.96
N ASP A 151 -0.28 -16.19 -19.43
CA ASP A 151 1.19 -16.19 -19.50
C ASP A 151 1.79 -16.00 -18.10
N LYS A 152 2.02 -17.14 -17.44
CA LYS A 152 2.51 -17.17 -16.06
C LYS A 152 3.94 -16.66 -15.88
N LYS A 153 4.65 -16.26 -16.95
CA LYS A 153 6.02 -15.72 -16.84
C LYS A 153 6.10 -14.38 -16.08
N TYR A 154 4.98 -13.66 -15.98
CA TYR A 154 4.93 -12.37 -15.27
C TYR A 154 4.43 -12.49 -13.82
N ASN A 155 4.39 -13.70 -13.27
CA ASN A 155 4.01 -13.94 -11.88
C ASN A 155 5.11 -13.50 -10.90
N PRO A 156 4.84 -13.40 -9.58
CA PRO A 156 5.80 -12.95 -8.56
C PRO A 156 7.14 -13.70 -8.53
N LEU A 157 7.19 -15.01 -8.87
CA LEU A 157 8.43 -15.79 -8.84
C LEU A 157 9.49 -15.25 -9.81
N ASN A 158 9.08 -14.65 -10.91
CA ASN A 158 9.96 -14.03 -11.90
C ASN A 158 10.17 -12.52 -11.65
N GLN A 159 9.70 -12.01 -10.50
CA GLN A 159 9.81 -10.63 -10.05
C GLN A 159 10.46 -10.56 -8.64
N GLY A 160 11.35 -11.52 -8.35
CA GLY A 160 12.19 -11.53 -7.15
C GLY A 160 11.64 -12.26 -5.93
N PHE A 161 10.45 -12.83 -5.97
CA PHE A 161 9.92 -13.60 -4.84
C PHE A 161 10.37 -15.06 -4.87
N ASP A 162 10.70 -15.62 -3.69
CA ASP A 162 11.06 -17.04 -3.52
C ASP A 162 9.83 -17.92 -3.56
N ILE A 163 8.72 -17.44 -2.99
CA ILE A 163 7.43 -18.14 -3.01
C ILE A 163 6.31 -17.23 -3.52
N ASN A 164 5.29 -17.86 -4.11
CA ASN A 164 4.09 -17.21 -4.61
C ASN A 164 2.86 -18.01 -4.18
N ILE A 165 2.02 -17.41 -3.34
CA ILE A 165 0.77 -17.98 -2.86
C ILE A 165 -0.40 -17.11 -3.36
N GLY A 166 -1.10 -17.58 -4.41
CA GLY A 166 -2.27 -16.90 -4.97
C GLY A 166 -1.97 -15.68 -5.87
N GLY A 167 -0.68 -15.34 -6.08
CA GLY A 167 -0.29 -14.22 -6.94
C GLY A 167 -0.46 -14.53 -8.43
N CYS A 168 -1.56 -14.08 -9.03
CA CYS A 168 -1.91 -14.35 -10.42
C CYS A 168 -2.45 -13.10 -11.14
N SER A 169 -2.99 -13.28 -12.35
CA SER A 169 -3.53 -12.19 -13.19
C SER A 169 -4.90 -11.69 -12.75
N TYR A 170 -5.54 -12.31 -11.76
CA TYR A 170 -6.91 -11.98 -11.38
C TYR A 170 -7.01 -10.63 -10.67
N GLY A 171 -8.00 -9.83 -11.10
CA GLY A 171 -8.34 -8.56 -10.45
C GLY A 171 -9.14 -8.70 -9.17
N GLY A 172 -9.75 -9.86 -8.94
CA GLY A 172 -10.46 -10.27 -7.74
C GLY A 172 -10.54 -11.79 -7.70
N PRO A 173 -10.82 -12.42 -6.55
CA PRO A 173 -10.92 -13.87 -6.48
C PRO A 173 -12.24 -14.34 -7.13
N PRO A 174 -12.30 -15.54 -7.70
CA PRO A 174 -13.58 -16.12 -8.13
C PRO A 174 -14.58 -16.29 -6.98
N THR A 175 -14.08 -16.61 -5.79
CA THR A 175 -14.81 -16.68 -4.52
C THR A 175 -13.83 -16.51 -3.35
N PHE A 176 -14.33 -16.05 -2.19
CA PHE A 176 -13.56 -15.98 -0.95
C PHE A 176 -13.58 -17.26 -0.13
N PHE A 177 -14.23 -18.32 -0.61
CA PHE A 177 -14.29 -19.60 0.09
C PHE A 177 -13.67 -20.73 -0.72
N ASP A 178 -12.93 -21.63 -0.06
CA ASP A 178 -12.40 -22.87 -0.64
C ASP A 178 -13.57 -23.76 -1.13
N PRO A 179 -13.47 -24.17 -2.42
CA PRO A 179 -12.37 -24.12 -3.40
C PRO A 179 -12.23 -22.75 -4.08
N TYR A 180 -11.08 -22.07 -3.83
CA TYR A 180 -10.84 -20.67 -4.24
C TYR A 180 -10.74 -20.48 -5.75
N ARG A 181 -10.29 -21.49 -6.49
CA ARG A 181 -10.02 -21.44 -7.95
C ARG A 181 -9.06 -20.31 -8.34
N ILE A 182 -8.08 -20.04 -7.48
CA ILE A 182 -7.02 -19.05 -7.70
C ILE A 182 -5.73 -19.78 -8.11
N ASP A 183 -5.09 -19.34 -9.19
CA ASP A 183 -3.78 -19.88 -9.59
C ASP A 183 -2.75 -19.68 -8.46
N PHE A 184 -1.86 -20.65 -8.27
CA PHE A 184 -0.84 -20.69 -7.21
C PHE A 184 -1.40 -20.74 -5.78
N LEU A 185 -2.68 -21.06 -5.60
CA LEU A 185 -3.30 -21.31 -4.30
C LEU A 185 -4.08 -22.63 -4.34
N PRO A 186 -3.45 -23.76 -3.99
CA PRO A 186 -4.16 -25.03 -3.91
C PRO A 186 -5.24 -24.98 -2.83
N ASP A 187 -6.36 -25.65 -3.12
CA ASP A 187 -7.43 -25.83 -2.15
C ASP A 187 -6.91 -26.59 -0.92
N ARG A 188 -7.42 -26.29 0.26
CA ARG A 188 -6.97 -26.89 1.53
C ARG A 188 -8.11 -27.49 2.33
N LYS A 189 -9.18 -26.72 2.54
CA LYS A 189 -10.30 -27.11 3.37
C LYS A 189 -11.58 -26.43 2.89
N GLU A 190 -12.55 -27.22 2.46
CA GLU A 190 -13.85 -26.73 1.99
C GLU A 190 -14.48 -25.71 2.95
N GLY A 191 -14.92 -24.60 2.40
CA GLY A 191 -15.51 -23.49 3.14
C GLY A 191 -14.52 -22.63 3.94
N GLU A 192 -13.21 -22.85 3.82
CA GLU A 192 -12.21 -21.99 4.45
C GLU A 192 -12.21 -20.60 3.82
N TYR A 193 -12.20 -19.56 4.67
CA TYR A 193 -12.24 -18.17 4.22
C TYR A 193 -10.86 -17.67 3.80
N LEU A 194 -10.74 -17.12 2.60
CA LEU A 194 -9.48 -16.72 1.96
C LEU A 194 -8.55 -15.84 2.83
N PRO A 195 -9.00 -14.78 3.52
CA PRO A 195 -8.15 -14.01 4.42
C PRO A 195 -7.47 -14.83 5.51
N ASN A 196 -8.17 -15.81 6.08
CA ASN A 196 -7.59 -16.70 7.08
C ASN A 196 -6.50 -17.59 6.48
N ARG A 197 -6.76 -18.14 5.26
CA ARG A 197 -5.79 -18.93 4.52
C ARG A 197 -4.50 -18.14 4.23
N LEU A 198 -4.63 -16.92 3.72
CA LEU A 198 -3.47 -16.06 3.41
C LEU A 198 -2.70 -15.69 4.68
N ALA A 199 -3.40 -15.44 5.79
CA ALA A 199 -2.77 -15.19 7.09
C ALA A 199 -1.98 -16.41 7.59
N ASP A 200 -2.52 -17.63 7.48
CA ASP A 200 -1.84 -18.86 7.88
C ASP A 200 -0.57 -19.09 7.04
N GLU A 201 -0.62 -18.84 5.73
CA GLU A 201 0.55 -18.94 4.85
C GLU A 201 1.64 -17.93 5.22
N ALA A 202 1.25 -16.70 5.55
CA ALA A 202 2.19 -15.68 6.02
C ALA A 202 2.84 -16.09 7.35
N ILE A 203 2.07 -16.58 8.31
CA ILE A 203 2.56 -17.06 9.60
C ILE A 203 3.53 -18.24 9.42
N ALA A 204 3.19 -19.19 8.55
CA ALA A 204 4.05 -20.35 8.28
C ALA A 204 5.41 -19.91 7.70
N PHE A 205 5.41 -19.00 6.71
CA PHE A 205 6.64 -18.48 6.13
C PHE A 205 7.48 -17.70 7.15
N ILE A 206 6.85 -16.78 7.90
CA ILE A 206 7.51 -15.99 8.95
C ILE A 206 8.17 -16.91 9.99
N SER A 207 7.45 -17.92 10.47
CA SER A 207 7.94 -18.90 11.46
C SER A 207 9.12 -19.70 10.91
N GLU A 208 9.05 -20.13 9.66
CA GLU A 208 10.13 -20.83 8.98
C GLU A 208 11.40 -19.98 8.86
N GLN A 209 11.26 -18.72 8.40
CA GLN A 209 12.42 -17.86 8.25
C GLN A 209 13.04 -17.46 9.61
N ASN A 210 12.20 -17.21 10.62
CA ASN A 210 12.66 -16.93 11.99
C ASN A 210 13.48 -18.12 12.55
N SER A 211 13.05 -19.37 12.33
CA SER A 211 13.80 -20.55 12.77
C SER A 211 15.16 -20.73 12.09
N LYS A 212 15.36 -20.06 10.95
CA LYS A 212 16.61 -20.05 10.16
C LYS A 212 17.46 -18.80 10.42
N ASP A 213 17.04 -17.91 11.31
CA ASP A 213 17.66 -16.59 11.57
C ASP A 213 17.88 -15.79 10.27
N LYS A 214 16.91 -15.86 9.35
CA LYS A 214 16.97 -15.24 8.03
C LYS A 214 16.01 -14.05 7.95
N PRO A 215 16.47 -12.83 7.59
CA PRO A 215 15.59 -11.70 7.41
C PRO A 215 14.62 -11.96 6.26
N PHE A 216 13.38 -11.50 6.41
CA PHE A 216 12.34 -11.76 5.42
C PHE A 216 11.62 -10.49 4.95
N PHE A 217 11.12 -10.55 3.72
CA PHE A 217 10.15 -9.64 3.15
C PHE A 217 8.89 -10.41 2.79
N VAL A 218 7.80 -10.13 3.49
CA VAL A 218 6.47 -10.67 3.18
C VAL A 218 5.60 -9.57 2.61
N ALA A 219 5.20 -9.71 1.34
CA ALA A 219 4.14 -8.92 0.70
C ALA A 219 2.81 -9.67 0.87
N LEU A 220 2.09 -9.37 1.97
CA LEU A 220 0.75 -9.90 2.25
C LEU A 220 -0.30 -8.97 1.62
N TRP A 221 -0.57 -9.19 0.34
CA TRP A 221 -1.45 -8.35 -0.46
C TRP A 221 -2.82 -9.00 -0.61
N ASN A 222 -3.71 -8.71 0.32
CA ASN A 222 -5.02 -9.35 0.41
C ASN A 222 -5.90 -9.08 -0.82
N TYR A 223 -6.81 -10.02 -1.11
CA TYR A 223 -7.91 -9.82 -2.05
C TYR A 223 -9.11 -9.11 -1.42
N THR A 224 -9.22 -9.08 -0.06
CA THR A 224 -10.26 -8.34 0.64
C THR A 224 -9.97 -6.83 0.52
N VAL A 225 -10.96 -5.99 0.34
CA VAL A 225 -12.41 -6.20 0.38
C VAL A 225 -13.03 -6.05 -1.03
N HIS A 226 -12.37 -6.59 -2.03
CA HIS A 226 -12.80 -6.58 -3.44
C HIS A 226 -14.02 -7.50 -3.67
N TRP A 227 -14.72 -7.33 -4.78
CA TRP A 227 -15.74 -8.27 -5.24
C TRP A 227 -15.16 -9.69 -5.47
N PRO A 228 -15.98 -10.76 -5.23
CA PRO A 228 -17.39 -10.78 -4.79
C PRO A 228 -17.57 -10.36 -3.33
N MET A 229 -18.76 -9.83 -2.96
CA MET A 229 -19.08 -9.48 -1.58
C MET A 229 -19.44 -10.75 -0.80
N GLU A 230 -18.45 -11.42 -0.26
CA GLU A 230 -18.55 -12.67 0.49
C GLU A 230 -17.79 -12.57 1.82
N ALA A 231 -18.44 -12.94 2.91
CA ALA A 231 -17.85 -13.00 4.24
C ALA A 231 -18.48 -14.13 5.06
N PRO A 232 -17.87 -14.59 6.15
CA PRO A 232 -18.44 -15.62 7.01
C PRO A 232 -19.86 -15.23 7.49
N ASP A 233 -20.82 -16.15 7.37
CA ASP A 233 -22.24 -15.91 7.64
C ASP A 233 -22.51 -15.26 9.01
N LYS A 234 -21.78 -15.68 10.03
CA LYS A 234 -21.90 -15.11 11.37
C LYS A 234 -21.61 -13.59 11.38
N LEU A 235 -20.65 -13.12 10.63
CA LEU A 235 -20.32 -11.69 10.52
C LEU A 235 -21.33 -10.96 9.63
N VAL A 236 -21.76 -11.58 8.54
CA VAL A 236 -22.81 -11.03 7.67
C VAL A 236 -24.08 -10.79 8.48
N GLU A 237 -24.53 -11.78 9.27
CA GLU A 237 -25.72 -11.69 10.10
C GLU A 237 -25.59 -10.62 11.20
N LYS A 238 -24.40 -10.49 11.80
CA LYS A 238 -24.11 -9.41 12.76
C LYS A 238 -24.36 -8.04 12.15
N TYR A 239 -23.83 -7.77 10.93
CA TYR A 239 -23.95 -6.45 10.30
C TYR A 239 -25.31 -6.20 9.69
N LYS A 240 -26.08 -7.21 9.30
CA LYS A 240 -27.49 -7.06 8.89
C LYS A 240 -28.37 -6.44 9.97
N ASN A 241 -28.06 -6.72 11.24
CA ASN A 241 -28.80 -6.24 12.40
C ASN A 241 -28.32 -4.88 12.92
N LEU A 242 -27.33 -4.26 12.25
CA LEU A 242 -26.83 -2.94 12.60
C LEU A 242 -27.28 -1.88 11.58
N PRO A 243 -27.43 -0.61 12.02
CA PRO A 243 -27.71 0.48 11.10
C PRO A 243 -26.61 0.60 10.04
N VAL A 244 -26.99 0.73 8.77
CA VAL A 244 -26.05 0.99 7.66
C VAL A 244 -25.55 2.43 7.79
N LYS A 245 -24.31 2.59 8.28
CA LYS A 245 -23.67 3.89 8.48
C LYS A 245 -22.15 3.75 8.37
N GLY A 246 -21.51 4.56 7.53
CA GLY A 246 -20.08 4.49 7.25
C GLY A 246 -19.68 3.30 6.35
N TYR A 247 -20.65 2.67 5.73
CA TYR A 247 -20.59 1.67 4.66
C TYR A 247 -21.96 1.61 3.98
N ARG A 248 -22.07 0.96 2.82
CA ARG A 248 -23.33 0.85 2.05
C ARG A 248 -23.84 -0.59 1.92
N ASP A 249 -22.97 -1.57 2.10
CA ASP A 249 -23.27 -3.00 2.05
C ASP A 249 -22.81 -3.68 3.35
N HIS A 250 -23.70 -4.38 4.04
CA HIS A 250 -23.40 -5.08 5.28
C HIS A 250 -22.36 -6.22 5.09
N ARG A 251 -22.27 -6.80 3.86
CA ARG A 251 -21.26 -7.81 3.53
C ARG A 251 -19.86 -7.18 3.46
N TYR A 252 -19.75 -5.96 2.92
CA TYR A 252 -18.52 -5.19 2.94
C TYR A 252 -18.02 -4.96 4.37
N ALA A 253 -18.91 -4.56 5.28
CA ALA A 253 -18.57 -4.38 6.69
C ALA A 253 -18.12 -5.69 7.36
N ALA A 254 -18.78 -6.81 7.02
CA ALA A 254 -18.39 -8.13 7.50
C ALA A 254 -17.02 -8.57 6.94
N MET A 255 -16.70 -8.25 5.69
CA MET A 255 -15.38 -8.48 5.09
C MET A 255 -14.27 -7.68 5.78
N ILE A 256 -14.53 -6.40 6.11
CA ILE A 256 -13.58 -5.56 6.87
C ILE A 256 -13.25 -6.19 8.22
N GLU A 257 -14.26 -6.60 8.99
CA GLU A 257 -14.00 -7.24 10.30
C GLU A 257 -13.30 -8.60 10.16
N ALA A 258 -13.68 -9.42 9.18
CA ALA A 258 -13.02 -10.70 8.93
C ALA A 258 -11.55 -10.54 8.53
N MET A 259 -11.26 -9.53 7.72
CA MET A 259 -9.89 -9.14 7.34
C MET A 259 -9.09 -8.68 8.56
N ASP A 260 -9.65 -7.81 9.40
CA ASP A 260 -8.99 -7.33 10.62
C ASP A 260 -8.63 -8.49 11.56
N ILE A 261 -9.52 -9.46 11.71
CA ILE A 261 -9.26 -10.68 12.50
C ILE A 261 -8.09 -11.48 11.91
N ALA A 262 -8.06 -11.66 10.59
CA ALA A 262 -6.98 -12.41 9.92
C ALA A 262 -5.62 -11.69 10.07
N ILE A 263 -5.59 -10.37 9.90
CA ILE A 263 -4.39 -9.55 10.10
C ILE A 263 -3.95 -9.61 11.57
N GLY A 264 -4.90 -9.58 12.51
CA GLY A 264 -4.61 -9.71 13.93
C GLY A 264 -3.84 -10.99 14.27
N LYS A 265 -4.14 -12.11 13.61
CA LYS A 265 -3.39 -13.37 13.78
C LYS A 265 -1.93 -13.23 13.32
N VAL A 266 -1.71 -12.58 12.17
CA VAL A 266 -0.35 -12.36 11.65
C VAL A 266 0.44 -11.44 12.58
N LEU A 267 -0.17 -10.35 13.04
CA LEU A 267 0.49 -9.42 13.97
C LEU A 267 0.84 -10.11 15.29
N LYS A 268 -0.10 -10.93 15.83
CA LYS A 268 0.13 -11.71 17.04
C LYS A 268 1.28 -12.71 16.88
N SER A 269 1.45 -13.31 15.70
CA SER A 269 2.55 -14.25 15.47
C SER A 269 3.93 -13.61 15.58
N LEU A 270 4.06 -12.30 15.29
CA LEU A 270 5.32 -11.57 15.51
C LEU A 270 5.64 -11.45 17.00
N ASP A 271 4.62 -11.25 17.85
CA ASP A 271 4.78 -11.20 19.31
C ASP A 271 5.12 -12.57 19.86
N ASP A 272 4.42 -13.63 19.42
CA ASP A 272 4.65 -15.02 19.85
C ASP A 272 6.06 -15.52 19.49
N LEU A 273 6.62 -15.04 18.37
CA LEU A 273 7.97 -15.34 17.90
C LEU A 273 9.05 -14.39 18.49
N ASN A 274 8.66 -13.39 19.27
CA ASN A 274 9.53 -12.35 19.85
C ASN A 274 10.33 -11.55 18.81
N ILE A 275 9.75 -11.28 17.63
CA ILE A 275 10.36 -10.50 16.53
C ILE A 275 9.64 -9.18 16.22
N THR A 276 8.71 -8.75 17.05
CA THR A 276 7.95 -7.51 16.88
C THR A 276 8.84 -6.27 16.78
N GLU A 277 9.87 -6.15 17.62
CA GLU A 277 10.81 -5.02 17.61
C GLU A 277 11.74 -5.01 16.38
N GLU A 278 11.97 -6.18 15.80
CA GLU A 278 12.84 -6.38 14.64
C GLU A 278 12.06 -6.34 13.31
N THR A 279 10.72 -6.10 13.34
CA THR A 279 9.88 -6.13 12.17
C THR A 279 9.28 -4.77 11.85
N LEU A 280 9.61 -4.25 10.67
CA LEU A 280 8.92 -3.11 10.05
C LEU A 280 7.59 -3.61 9.49
N VAL A 281 6.47 -3.16 10.06
CA VAL A 281 5.12 -3.44 9.57
C VAL A 281 4.55 -2.22 8.86
N ILE A 282 4.12 -2.41 7.61
CA ILE A 282 3.45 -1.39 6.79
C ILE A 282 2.06 -1.91 6.46
N PHE A 283 1.03 -1.10 6.70
CA PHE A 283 -0.37 -1.39 6.38
C PHE A 283 -0.95 -0.27 5.54
N THR A 284 -1.58 -0.60 4.39
CA THR A 284 -2.22 0.38 3.51
C THR A 284 -3.27 -0.28 2.60
N SER A 285 -3.92 0.53 1.73
CA SER A 285 -4.82 0.09 0.66
C SER A 285 -4.31 0.54 -0.71
N ASP A 286 -4.69 -0.17 -1.78
CA ASP A 286 -4.23 0.14 -3.14
C ASP A 286 -5.03 1.25 -3.84
N ASN A 287 -6.25 1.52 -3.41
CA ASN A 287 -7.11 2.63 -3.86
C ASN A 287 -8.26 2.84 -2.87
N GLY A 288 -9.09 3.83 -3.13
CA GLY A 288 -10.32 4.06 -2.37
C GLY A 288 -11.37 2.94 -2.51
N PRO A 289 -12.47 2.98 -1.74
CA PRO A 289 -13.45 1.91 -1.71
C PRO A 289 -14.21 1.82 -3.04
N PHE A 290 -14.70 0.60 -3.36
CA PHE A 290 -15.57 0.43 -4.52
C PHE A 290 -16.92 1.10 -4.29
N GLY A 291 -17.34 1.94 -5.25
CA GLY A 291 -18.61 2.66 -5.18
C GLY A 291 -19.83 1.71 -5.08
N GLY A 292 -20.75 2.05 -4.17
CA GLY A 292 -21.96 1.26 -3.93
C GLY A 292 -21.85 0.26 -2.78
N VAL A 293 -20.64 -0.09 -2.29
CA VAL A 293 -20.44 -1.01 -1.14
C VAL A 293 -19.74 -0.32 0.04
N GLY A 294 -18.65 0.41 -0.21
CA GLY A 294 -17.98 1.26 0.76
C GLY A 294 -18.58 2.67 0.81
N ASP A 295 -18.24 3.43 1.82
CA ASP A 295 -18.62 4.84 1.97
C ASP A 295 -17.35 5.70 2.15
N ALA A 296 -16.96 6.41 1.11
CA ALA A 296 -15.78 7.28 1.15
C ALA A 296 -16.00 8.59 1.93
N SER A 297 -17.24 8.89 2.38
CA SER A 297 -17.53 10.15 3.09
C SER A 297 -16.58 10.39 4.26
N PRO A 298 -16.06 11.63 4.47
CA PRO A 298 -16.45 12.89 3.83
C PRO A 298 -15.77 13.17 2.48
N LEU A 299 -14.94 12.26 1.96
CA LEU A 299 -14.19 12.41 0.72
C LEU A 299 -15.13 12.34 -0.50
N ARG A 300 -14.74 13.05 -1.56
CA ARG A 300 -15.49 13.05 -2.82
C ARG A 300 -15.16 11.82 -3.66
N ALA A 301 -16.18 11.23 -4.29
CA ALA A 301 -16.13 10.07 -5.16
C ALA A 301 -15.55 8.81 -4.47
N ASP A 302 -15.03 7.86 -5.26
CA ASP A 302 -14.57 6.55 -4.84
C ASP A 302 -13.57 5.98 -5.88
N LYS A 303 -13.27 4.68 -5.84
CA LYS A 303 -12.41 3.98 -6.79
C LYS A 303 -12.67 4.41 -8.23
N GLY A 304 -11.60 4.62 -9.00
CA GLY A 304 -11.68 5.06 -10.40
C GLY A 304 -11.70 6.58 -10.60
N HIS A 305 -11.58 7.37 -9.53
CA HIS A 305 -11.62 8.83 -9.60
C HIS A 305 -10.36 9.47 -9.02
N LEU A 306 -9.93 10.60 -9.62
CA LEU A 306 -8.81 11.40 -9.11
C LEU A 306 -9.19 12.29 -7.90
N TYR A 307 -10.45 12.28 -7.48
CA TYR A 307 -10.88 12.92 -6.24
C TYR A 307 -10.38 12.15 -5.02
N GLU A 308 -10.38 12.81 -3.85
CA GLU A 308 -9.82 12.24 -2.61
C GLU A 308 -10.37 10.84 -2.29
N GLY A 309 -11.67 10.59 -2.52
CA GLY A 309 -12.25 9.27 -2.24
C GLY A 309 -11.70 8.13 -3.09
N GLY A 310 -11.11 8.41 -4.26
CA GLY A 310 -10.49 7.38 -5.11
C GLY A 310 -9.01 7.13 -4.81
N ILE A 311 -8.29 8.13 -4.31
CA ILE A 311 -6.82 8.08 -4.18
C ILE A 311 -6.30 8.22 -2.76
N ARG A 312 -7.05 8.81 -1.81
CA ARG A 312 -6.63 8.89 -0.41
C ARG A 312 -6.86 7.55 0.27
N VAL A 313 -5.82 6.99 0.88
CA VAL A 313 -5.83 5.65 1.49
C VAL A 313 -5.27 5.69 2.91
N PRO A 314 -5.62 4.75 3.80
CA PRO A 314 -4.96 4.64 5.08
C PRO A 314 -3.51 4.21 4.89
N LEU A 315 -2.61 4.72 5.71
CA LEU A 315 -1.24 4.25 5.83
C LEU A 315 -0.85 4.25 7.31
N ILE A 316 -0.39 3.10 7.79
CA ILE A 316 0.12 2.89 9.13
C ILE A 316 1.48 2.23 9.03
N VAL A 317 2.47 2.76 9.75
CA VAL A 317 3.82 2.19 9.82
C VAL A 317 4.17 1.95 11.27
N ARG A 318 4.43 0.68 11.64
CA ARG A 318 4.90 0.30 12.98
C ARG A 318 6.31 -0.28 12.90
N TRP A 319 7.20 0.29 13.68
CA TRP A 319 8.55 -0.23 13.90
C TRP A 319 9.02 0.17 15.30
N PRO A 320 8.80 -0.65 16.32
CA PRO A 320 9.09 -0.28 17.70
C PRO A 320 10.53 0.15 17.89
N GLY A 321 10.76 1.18 18.70
CA GLY A 321 12.10 1.78 18.92
C GLY A 321 12.67 2.59 17.75
N LYS A 322 11.97 2.65 16.60
CA LYS A 322 12.38 3.43 15.41
C LYS A 322 11.31 4.42 14.96
N VAL A 323 10.06 4.07 15.10
CA VAL A 323 8.87 4.89 14.79
C VAL A 323 8.13 5.15 16.09
N GLU A 324 7.76 6.40 16.34
CA GLU A 324 7.05 6.80 17.56
C GLU A 324 5.64 6.19 17.60
N ALA A 325 5.30 5.53 18.70
CA ALA A 325 4.01 4.92 18.90
C ALA A 325 2.91 5.99 19.09
N GLY A 326 1.79 5.83 18.40
CA GLY A 326 0.65 6.75 18.47
C GLY A 326 0.86 8.07 17.71
N ALA A 327 1.97 8.21 16.98
CA ALA A 327 2.23 9.41 16.18
C ALA A 327 1.20 9.55 15.05
N VAL A 328 0.88 10.80 14.72
CA VAL A 328 0.02 11.17 13.59
C VAL A 328 0.82 12.09 12.67
N GLU A 329 0.91 11.74 11.39
CA GLU A 329 1.67 12.49 10.39
C GLU A 329 0.72 13.03 9.30
N GLU A 330 0.79 14.33 9.05
CA GLU A 330 -0.06 15.05 8.09
C GLU A 330 0.65 15.40 6.78
N THR A 331 1.94 15.08 6.68
CA THR A 331 2.71 15.33 5.45
C THR A 331 2.13 14.49 4.30
N PRO A 332 1.81 15.10 3.15
CA PRO A 332 1.36 14.34 1.98
C PRO A 332 2.42 13.35 1.51
N VAL A 333 2.08 12.07 1.50
CA VAL A 333 2.93 10.98 1.02
C VAL A 333 2.18 10.14 -0.02
N ILE A 334 2.91 9.49 -0.90
CA ILE A 334 2.34 8.61 -1.94
C ILE A 334 3.00 7.23 -1.84
N LEU A 335 2.25 6.15 -2.13
CA LEU A 335 2.74 4.79 -1.86
C LEU A 335 3.99 4.40 -2.67
N THR A 336 4.33 5.11 -3.74
CA THR A 336 5.64 4.99 -4.41
C THR A 336 6.82 5.25 -3.48
N ASP A 337 6.63 6.04 -2.42
CA ASP A 337 7.64 6.36 -1.41
C ASP A 337 8.04 5.16 -0.56
N LEU A 338 7.17 4.14 -0.48
CA LEU A 338 7.43 2.95 0.32
C LEU A 338 8.61 2.14 -0.23
N HIS A 339 8.82 2.13 -1.55
CA HIS A 339 9.95 1.45 -2.17
C HIS A 339 11.31 1.97 -1.66
N PRO A 340 11.70 3.25 -1.85
CA PRO A 340 12.97 3.77 -1.34
C PRO A 340 13.03 3.76 0.18
N THR A 341 11.90 3.85 0.88
CA THR A 341 11.83 3.79 2.33
C THR A 341 12.20 2.41 2.87
N ILE A 342 11.66 1.34 2.27
CA ILE A 342 11.98 -0.03 2.67
C ILE A 342 13.44 -0.35 2.33
N LEU A 343 13.94 0.02 1.15
CA LEU A 343 15.36 -0.15 0.81
C LEU A 343 16.26 0.52 1.85
N SER A 344 15.99 1.78 2.18
CA SER A 344 16.76 2.51 3.19
C SER A 344 16.63 1.90 4.60
N ALA A 345 15.44 1.40 4.98
CA ALA A 345 15.22 0.73 6.27
C ALA A 345 16.02 -0.57 6.39
N THR A 346 16.23 -1.28 5.28
CA THR A 346 16.99 -2.53 5.20
C THR A 346 18.49 -2.33 4.94
N GLY A 347 18.94 -1.06 4.93
CA GLY A 347 20.36 -0.69 4.76
C GLY A 347 20.82 -0.67 3.30
N LEU A 348 19.90 -0.72 2.34
CA LEU A 348 20.22 -0.62 0.91
C LEU A 348 20.18 0.84 0.44
N ASP A 349 21.06 1.18 -0.49
CA ASP A 349 20.96 2.44 -1.21
C ASP A 349 19.82 2.36 -2.23
N PHE A 350 18.97 3.37 -2.23
CA PHE A 350 17.89 3.52 -3.22
C PHE A 350 18.31 4.34 -4.45
N ASN A 351 19.52 4.94 -4.44
CA ASN A 351 20.08 5.60 -5.61
C ASN A 351 20.54 4.53 -6.61
N SER A 352 19.63 4.16 -7.51
CA SER A 352 19.90 3.24 -8.61
C SER A 352 20.03 3.99 -9.93
N THR A 353 20.54 3.32 -10.96
CA THR A 353 20.49 3.81 -12.34
C THR A 353 19.07 3.83 -12.90
N ILE A 354 18.12 3.16 -12.22
CA ILE A 354 16.70 3.12 -12.58
C ILE A 354 15.99 4.30 -11.92
N PRO A 355 15.20 5.07 -12.67
CA PRO A 355 14.43 6.19 -12.12
C PRO A 355 13.54 5.75 -10.97
N ASN A 356 13.56 6.48 -9.86
CA ASN A 356 12.69 6.30 -8.72
C ASN A 356 11.87 7.60 -8.53
N ASP A 357 10.55 7.49 -8.56
CA ASP A 357 9.63 8.64 -8.40
C ASP A 357 9.20 8.84 -6.93
N GLY A 358 9.56 7.91 -6.03
CA GLY A 358 9.28 7.98 -4.59
C GLY A 358 10.34 8.74 -3.79
N HIS A 359 9.96 9.22 -2.62
CA HIS A 359 10.86 9.81 -1.63
C HIS A 359 11.07 8.86 -0.45
N ASN A 360 12.29 8.78 0.06
CA ASN A 360 12.58 8.02 1.27
C ASN A 360 11.94 8.67 2.50
N LEU A 361 10.95 7.99 3.10
CA LEU A 361 10.25 8.45 4.30
C LEU A 361 10.98 8.08 5.61
N LEU A 362 12.07 7.33 5.58
CA LEU A 362 12.72 6.84 6.79
C LEU A 362 13.17 7.98 7.74
N PRO A 363 13.70 9.13 7.27
CA PRO A 363 13.98 10.28 8.15
C PRO A 363 12.72 10.84 8.81
N LEU A 364 11.58 10.93 8.07
CA LEU A 364 10.29 11.37 8.58
C LEU A 364 9.76 10.41 9.64
N LEU A 365 9.78 9.10 9.36
CA LEU A 365 9.35 8.04 10.27
C LEU A 365 10.14 8.04 11.59
N LYS A 366 11.41 8.43 11.54
CA LYS A 366 12.29 8.57 12.72
C LYS A 366 12.20 9.94 13.40
N GLY A 367 11.28 10.81 12.99
CA GLY A 367 11.10 12.15 13.55
C GLY A 367 12.29 13.11 13.32
N LYS A 368 13.17 12.80 12.36
CA LYS A 368 14.38 13.59 12.11
C LYS A 368 14.18 14.74 11.16
N GLU A 369 13.33 14.57 10.13
CA GLU A 369 13.11 15.55 9.07
C GLU A 369 11.64 15.55 8.65
N LYS A 370 11.14 16.74 8.28
CA LYS A 370 9.84 16.90 7.62
C LYS A 370 10.04 17.10 6.12
N LEU A 371 9.25 16.45 5.30
CA LEU A 371 9.24 16.68 3.87
C LEU A 371 8.56 18.04 3.59
N LYS A 372 9.37 19.08 3.30
CA LYS A 372 8.86 20.42 3.00
C LYS A 372 8.60 20.58 1.50
N ASN A 373 7.57 21.36 1.14
CA ASN A 373 7.27 21.82 -0.23
C ASN A 373 7.20 20.70 -1.28
N ARG A 374 6.72 19.53 -0.89
CA ARG A 374 6.57 18.39 -1.76
C ARG A 374 5.33 18.51 -2.62
N ALA A 375 5.43 18.10 -3.90
CA ALA A 375 4.29 17.83 -4.75
C ALA A 375 4.14 16.31 -4.99
N VAL A 376 2.91 15.82 -5.04
CA VAL A 376 2.56 14.47 -5.47
C VAL A 376 1.67 14.54 -6.70
N TYR A 377 1.78 13.54 -7.59
CA TYR A 377 1.21 13.60 -8.93
C TYR A 377 0.47 12.33 -9.28
N TRP A 378 -0.55 12.46 -10.15
CA TRP A 378 -1.34 11.37 -10.69
C TRP A 378 -1.57 11.55 -12.19
N HIS A 379 -1.60 10.44 -12.90
CA HIS A 379 -1.96 10.36 -14.31
C HIS A 379 -2.89 9.18 -14.54
N TYR A 380 -4.15 9.48 -14.93
CA TYR A 380 -5.18 8.49 -15.15
C TYR A 380 -5.88 8.75 -16.50
N PRO A 381 -5.22 8.36 -17.64
CA PRO A 381 -5.64 8.72 -18.99
C PRO A 381 -6.54 7.67 -19.65
N ASN A 382 -7.20 6.80 -18.85
CA ASN A 382 -7.95 5.66 -19.35
C ASN A 382 -9.37 5.64 -18.78
N PHE A 383 -10.32 5.19 -19.61
CA PHE A 383 -11.67 4.88 -19.14
C PHE A 383 -11.71 3.54 -18.40
N ALA A 384 -12.57 3.44 -17.41
CA ALA A 384 -12.84 2.23 -16.65
C ALA A 384 -14.35 2.05 -16.46
N PHE A 385 -14.76 0.92 -15.89
CA PHE A 385 -16.18 0.62 -15.62
C PHE A 385 -16.79 1.43 -14.46
N HIS A 386 -15.99 2.27 -13.81
CA HIS A 386 -16.46 3.12 -12.71
C HIS A 386 -17.36 4.23 -13.24
N ARG A 387 -18.49 4.43 -12.57
CA ARG A 387 -19.48 5.42 -12.97
C ARG A 387 -18.86 6.82 -12.98
N ASP A 388 -19.14 7.59 -14.03
CA ASP A 388 -18.68 8.98 -14.22
C ASP A 388 -17.14 9.15 -14.18
N ASN A 389 -16.40 8.07 -14.46
CA ASN A 389 -14.93 8.10 -14.59
C ASN A 389 -14.52 9.05 -15.72
N ARG A 390 -13.55 9.92 -15.44
CA ARG A 390 -12.99 10.90 -16.38
C ARG A 390 -11.48 10.75 -16.53
N LEU A 391 -11.00 11.01 -17.74
CA LEU A 391 -9.56 11.03 -18.04
C LEU A 391 -8.94 12.31 -17.51
N GLY A 392 -7.84 12.20 -16.77
CA GLY A 392 -7.19 13.37 -16.22
C GLY A 392 -5.84 13.11 -15.58
N SER A 393 -5.26 14.19 -15.09
CA SER A 393 -4.10 14.16 -14.20
C SER A 393 -4.31 15.12 -13.04
N ALA A 394 -3.61 14.88 -11.94
CA ALA A 394 -3.70 15.73 -10.77
C ALA A 394 -2.33 16.01 -10.17
N ILE A 395 -2.24 17.11 -9.43
CA ILE A 395 -1.11 17.50 -8.59
C ILE A 395 -1.63 17.98 -7.26
N ARG A 396 -1.02 17.54 -6.15
CA ARG A 396 -1.16 18.15 -4.84
C ARG A 396 0.17 18.77 -4.41
N GLU A 397 0.15 20.04 -4.02
CA GLU A 397 1.28 20.73 -3.43
C GLU A 397 0.81 21.47 -2.17
N GLY A 398 1.32 21.04 -1.02
CA GLY A 398 0.83 21.52 0.27
C GLY A 398 -0.66 21.24 0.45
N ASP A 399 -1.43 22.30 0.78
CA ASP A 399 -2.88 22.18 1.01
C ASP A 399 -3.71 22.21 -0.28
N HIS A 400 -3.11 22.50 -1.45
CA HIS A 400 -3.84 22.66 -2.69
C HIS A 400 -3.67 21.48 -3.62
N LYS A 401 -4.80 21.05 -4.18
CA LYS A 401 -4.87 20.01 -5.20
C LYS A 401 -5.55 20.56 -6.45
N LEU A 402 -4.90 20.34 -7.60
CA LEU A 402 -5.46 20.65 -8.91
C LEU A 402 -5.68 19.35 -9.69
N ILE A 403 -6.85 19.25 -10.32
CA ILE A 403 -7.19 18.17 -11.26
C ILE A 403 -7.36 18.80 -12.64
N HIS A 404 -6.69 18.24 -13.65
CA HIS A 404 -6.83 18.65 -15.05
C HIS A 404 -7.54 17.52 -15.81
N PHE A 405 -8.72 17.81 -16.35
CA PHE A 405 -9.54 16.89 -17.12
C PHE A 405 -9.29 17.09 -18.62
N TYR A 406 -9.00 16.02 -19.32
CA TYR A 406 -8.58 16.05 -20.73
C TYR A 406 -9.73 16.22 -21.71
N ASP A 407 -10.94 15.72 -21.38
CA ASP A 407 -12.13 15.78 -22.20
C ASP A 407 -12.64 17.21 -22.45
N THR A 408 -12.45 18.09 -21.48
CA THR A 408 -12.88 19.50 -21.50
C THR A 408 -11.73 20.48 -21.48
N ASP A 409 -10.49 20.02 -21.30
CA ASP A 409 -9.28 20.83 -20.98
C ASP A 409 -9.49 21.76 -19.78
N SER A 410 -10.43 21.43 -18.90
CA SER A 410 -10.75 22.21 -17.70
C SER A 410 -9.89 21.80 -16.51
N VAL A 411 -9.74 22.70 -15.56
CA VAL A 411 -9.10 22.42 -14.27
C VAL A 411 -10.07 22.71 -13.12
N GLU A 412 -9.95 21.90 -12.06
CA GLU A 412 -10.56 22.14 -10.76
C GLU A 412 -9.44 22.31 -9.72
N LEU A 413 -9.58 23.26 -8.80
CA LEU A 413 -8.60 23.56 -7.74
C LEU A 413 -9.28 23.55 -6.38
N TYR A 414 -8.73 22.79 -5.43
CA TYR A 414 -9.29 22.63 -4.08
C TYR A 414 -8.24 22.94 -3.00
N ASN A 415 -8.70 23.47 -1.86
CA ASN A 415 -7.90 23.57 -0.64
C ASN A 415 -8.32 22.44 0.31
N LEU A 416 -7.56 21.35 0.35
CA LEU A 416 -7.91 20.13 1.09
C LEU A 416 -7.89 20.28 2.61
N LYS A 417 -7.19 21.28 3.14
CA LYS A 417 -7.19 21.58 4.58
C LYS A 417 -8.55 22.08 5.05
N ASN A 418 -9.25 22.87 4.23
CA ASN A 418 -10.52 23.49 4.57
C ASN A 418 -11.71 22.81 3.88
N ASP A 419 -11.45 22.00 2.84
CA ASP A 419 -12.44 21.37 1.98
C ASP A 419 -11.95 20.00 1.50
N ILE A 420 -11.84 19.05 2.45
CA ILE A 420 -11.43 17.67 2.15
C ILE A 420 -12.41 16.96 1.22
N GLY A 421 -13.65 17.43 1.15
CA GLY A 421 -14.72 16.89 0.30
C GLY A 421 -14.76 17.47 -1.11
N GLU A 422 -13.80 18.34 -1.48
CA GLU A 422 -13.63 18.90 -2.83
C GLU A 422 -14.94 19.49 -3.39
N LYS A 423 -15.64 20.29 -2.59
CA LYS A 423 -16.96 20.89 -2.92
C LYS A 423 -16.85 22.27 -3.55
N ASN A 424 -15.77 23.01 -3.27
CA ASN A 424 -15.60 24.39 -3.63
C ASN A 424 -14.42 24.57 -4.59
N ASP A 425 -14.68 24.62 -5.88
CA ASP A 425 -13.66 24.89 -6.90
C ASP A 425 -13.15 26.32 -6.78
N LEU A 426 -11.85 26.45 -6.57
CA LEU A 426 -11.11 27.72 -6.45
C LEU A 426 -10.41 28.14 -7.73
N SER A 427 -10.50 27.38 -8.83
CA SER A 427 -9.75 27.65 -10.07
C SER A 427 -10.02 29.05 -10.63
N GLY A 428 -11.27 29.49 -10.59
CA GLY A 428 -11.66 30.85 -11.00
C GLY A 428 -11.30 31.95 -10.00
N LYS A 429 -11.17 31.62 -8.70
CA LYS A 429 -10.79 32.57 -7.63
C LYS A 429 -9.27 32.72 -7.48
N MET A 430 -8.50 31.67 -7.84
CA MET A 430 -7.04 31.61 -7.71
C MET A 430 -6.37 31.24 -9.06
N PRO A 431 -6.61 31.99 -10.15
CA PRO A 431 -6.18 31.59 -11.50
C PRO A 431 -4.66 31.51 -11.65
N GLN A 432 -3.91 32.35 -10.91
CA GLN A 432 -2.44 32.29 -10.93
C GLN A 432 -1.89 31.00 -10.32
N LEU A 433 -2.47 30.55 -9.19
CA LEU A 433 -2.11 29.29 -8.55
C LEU A 433 -2.51 28.10 -9.44
N ALA A 434 -3.70 28.11 -10.01
CA ALA A 434 -4.17 27.08 -10.94
C ALA A 434 -3.22 26.96 -12.15
N SER A 435 -2.84 28.08 -12.77
CA SER A 435 -1.89 28.09 -13.89
C SER A 435 -0.52 27.54 -13.49
N ARG A 436 0.01 27.95 -12.34
CA ARG A 436 1.31 27.46 -11.80
C ARG A 436 1.29 25.95 -11.60
N LEU A 437 0.26 25.43 -10.93
CA LEU A 437 0.13 23.98 -10.67
C LEU A 437 -0.10 23.20 -11.96
N LYS A 438 -0.92 23.70 -12.92
CA LYS A 438 -1.10 23.07 -14.24
C LYS A 438 0.23 22.98 -14.99
N ASN A 439 1.05 24.03 -14.98
CA ASN A 439 2.36 24.04 -15.62
C ASN A 439 3.32 23.04 -14.96
N LYS A 440 3.35 22.97 -13.62
CA LYS A 440 4.17 22.01 -12.88
C LYS A 440 3.75 20.58 -13.18
N LEU A 441 2.45 20.30 -13.25
CA LEU A 441 1.90 19.00 -13.65
C LEU A 441 2.31 18.64 -15.09
N LYS A 442 2.26 19.59 -16.02
CA LYS A 442 2.68 19.37 -17.42
C LYS A 442 4.16 18.99 -17.53
N VAL A 443 5.04 19.66 -16.77
CA VAL A 443 6.48 19.30 -16.73
C VAL A 443 6.65 17.88 -16.22
N TRP A 444 6.01 17.51 -15.12
CA TRP A 444 6.10 16.14 -14.57
C TRP A 444 5.60 15.08 -15.56
N LEU A 445 4.50 15.33 -16.29
CA LEU A 445 4.00 14.42 -17.33
C LEU A 445 5.02 14.21 -18.44
N GLN A 446 5.74 15.26 -18.85
CA GLN A 446 6.82 15.17 -19.85
C GLN A 446 8.01 14.37 -19.31
N ASP A 447 8.47 14.67 -18.10
CA ASP A 447 9.64 14.04 -17.47
C ASP A 447 9.38 12.54 -17.16
N SER A 448 8.13 12.18 -16.85
CA SER A 448 7.74 10.79 -16.64
C SER A 448 7.47 10.00 -17.93
N GLY A 449 7.51 10.64 -19.11
CA GLY A 449 7.18 10.00 -20.37
C GLY A 449 5.72 9.55 -20.47
N ALA A 450 4.81 10.30 -19.83
CA ALA A 450 3.38 9.96 -19.75
C ALA A 450 2.74 9.86 -21.14
N VAL A 451 2.06 8.74 -21.42
CA VAL A 451 1.30 8.53 -22.66
C VAL A 451 -0.08 9.17 -22.51
N MET A 452 -0.35 10.14 -23.39
CA MET A 452 -1.58 10.94 -23.34
C MET A 452 -2.73 10.31 -24.14
N PRO A 453 -3.99 10.57 -23.78
CA PRO A 453 -5.15 10.26 -24.62
C PRO A 453 -5.03 10.96 -25.98
N THR A 454 -5.61 10.38 -27.01
CA THR A 454 -5.61 10.93 -28.37
C THR A 454 -7.03 11.37 -28.77
N LYS A 455 -7.13 12.32 -29.69
CA LYS A 455 -8.44 12.65 -30.28
C LYS A 455 -8.94 11.46 -31.09
N ARG A 456 -10.27 11.25 -31.02
CA ARG A 456 -10.94 10.24 -31.85
C ARG A 456 -11.03 10.71 -33.30
#